data_9d3503164a63954a4026f6471c769b4e
#
_entry.id   9d3503164a63954a4026f6471c769b4e
#
_cell.length_a   1.000
_cell.length_b   1.000
_cell.length_c   1.000
_cell.angle_alpha   90.00
_cell.angle_beta   90.00
_cell.angle_gamma   90.00
#
_symmetry.space_group_name_H-M   'P 1'
#
loop_
_entity.id
_entity.type
_entity.pdbx_description
1 polymer ?
#
loop_
_entity_poly.entity_id
_entity_poly.type
_entity_poly.pdbx_seq_one_letter_code
_entity_poly.pdbx_strand_id
1 'polypeptide(L)'
;MGKAQRTKGAAGEREICELIFQNLGIQVHRNLSQTRDGGADIKLNPYSIEVKRRAAIGNIYEWMDQASNGCDPGERPIVVCRADRKEWLA
;
A
#
# COMPACT_ATOMS: atom_id res chain seq x y z
N MET A 1 4.20 -18.20 5.26
CA MET A 1 4.42 -16.87 5.43
C MET A 1 5.81 -16.52 5.28
N GLY A 2 6.27 -15.71 5.70
CA GLY A 2 7.61 -15.42 5.79
C GLY A 2 8.17 -14.72 4.59
N LYS A 3 9.27 -15.24 4.11
CA LYS A 3 10.08 -14.51 3.16
C LYS A 3 9.36 -14.21 1.84
N ALA A 4 8.64 -15.19 1.33
CA ALA A 4 7.95 -15.02 0.04
C ALA A 4 6.90 -13.91 0.11
N GLN A 5 6.15 -13.87 1.21
CA GLN A 5 5.12 -12.84 1.37
C GLN A 5 5.73 -11.47 1.60
N ARG A 6 6.80 -11.37 2.36
CA ARG A 6 7.48 -10.09 2.56
C ARG A 6 8.04 -9.57 1.25
N THR A 7 8.62 -10.45 0.45
CA THR A 7 9.16 -10.07 -0.85
C THR A 7 8.06 -9.56 -1.78
N LYS A 8 6.93 -10.26 -1.80
CA LYS A 8 5.79 -9.86 -2.61
C LYS A 8 5.25 -8.49 -2.16
N GLY A 9 5.16 -8.27 -0.85
CA GLY A 9 4.72 -7.00 -0.32
C GLY A 9 5.62 -5.85 -0.73
N ALA A 10 6.93 -6.04 -0.57
CA ALA A 10 7.90 -5.02 -0.93
C ALA A 10 7.86 -4.73 -2.42
N ALA A 11 7.73 -5.76 -3.24
CA ALA A 11 7.64 -5.59 -4.69
C ALA A 11 6.41 -4.79 -5.07
N GLY A 12 5.27 -5.07 -4.42
CA GLY A 12 4.04 -4.34 -4.67
C GLY A 12 4.17 -2.87 -4.33
N GLU A 13 4.78 -2.57 -3.18
CA GLU A 13 4.98 -1.18 -2.77
C GLU A 13 5.85 -0.42 -3.76
N ARG A 14 6.94 -1.06 -4.23
CA ARG A 14 7.79 -0.43 -5.23
C ARG A 14 7.07 -0.21 -6.55
N GLU A 15 6.22 -1.16 -6.92
CA GLU A 15 5.42 -1.07 -8.14
C GLU A 15 4.49 0.15 -8.09
N ILE A 16 3.82 0.35 -6.95
CA ILE A 16 2.93 1.49 -6.79
C ILE A 16 3.70 2.82 -6.80
N CYS A 17 4.86 2.86 -6.14
CA CYS A 17 5.70 4.06 -6.19
C CYS A 17 6.07 4.41 -7.62
N GLU A 18 6.41 3.41 -8.42
CA GLU A 18 6.76 3.62 -9.82
C GLU A 18 5.58 4.09 -10.64
N LEU A 19 4.40 3.50 -10.42
CA LEU A 19 3.19 3.92 -11.14
C LEU A 19 2.82 5.37 -10.81
N ILE A 20 2.97 5.77 -9.56
CA ILE A 20 2.70 7.15 -9.17
C ILE A 20 3.66 8.09 -9.90
N PHE A 21 4.94 7.72 -9.94
CA PHE A 21 5.92 8.54 -10.62
C PHE A 21 5.63 8.64 -12.11
N GLN A 22 5.33 7.51 -12.76
CA GLN A 22 5.10 7.50 -14.19
C GLN A 22 3.84 8.27 -14.60
N ASN A 23 2.81 8.23 -13.77
CA ASN A 23 1.53 8.82 -14.13
C ASN A 23 1.36 10.25 -13.63
N LEU A 24 1.97 10.59 -12.51
CA LEU A 24 1.79 11.89 -11.87
C LEU A 24 3.06 12.72 -11.78
N GLY A 25 4.21 12.12 -12.07
CA GLY A 25 5.48 12.82 -11.95
C GLY A 25 5.88 13.09 -10.51
N ILE A 26 5.24 12.43 -9.56
CA ILE A 26 5.52 12.64 -8.14
C ILE A 26 6.35 11.48 -7.61
N GLN A 27 7.46 11.78 -6.97
CA GLN A 27 8.30 10.75 -6.39
C GLN A 27 7.89 10.51 -4.94
N VAL A 28 7.52 9.26 -4.64
CA VAL A 28 7.16 8.85 -3.29
C VAL A 28 8.02 7.65 -2.91
N HIS A 29 8.08 7.39 -1.61
CA HIS A 29 8.93 6.32 -1.09
C HIS A 29 8.14 5.43 -0.16
N ARG A 30 8.59 4.17 -0.06
CA ARG A 30 8.03 3.23 0.89
C ARG A 30 8.32 3.69 2.31
N ASN A 31 7.35 3.51 3.19
CA ASN A 31 7.52 3.83 4.60
C ASN A 31 8.13 2.62 5.31
N LEU A 32 9.43 2.63 5.51
CA LEU A 32 10.13 1.49 6.07
C LEU A 32 10.02 1.37 7.57
N SER A 33 9.48 2.39 8.24
CA SER A 33 9.32 2.36 9.69
C SER A 33 7.93 1.94 10.14
N GLN A 34 7.06 1.60 9.20
CA GLN A 34 5.66 1.31 9.51
C GLN A 34 5.47 0.13 10.46
N THR A 35 6.38 -0.83 10.42
CA THR A 35 6.23 -2.00 11.27
C THR A 35 6.25 -1.64 12.74
N ARG A 36 6.94 -0.57 13.09
CA ARG A 36 7.01 -0.13 14.47
C ARG A 36 5.86 0.80 14.81
N ASP A 37 5.54 1.70 13.90
CA ASP A 37 4.59 2.77 14.19
C ASP A 37 3.19 2.49 13.66
N GLY A 38 3.03 1.45 12.86
CA GLY A 38 1.73 1.10 12.31
C GLY A 38 1.23 2.07 11.25
N GLY A 39 2.12 2.85 10.64
CA GLY A 39 1.71 3.79 9.61
C GLY A 39 1.46 3.13 8.28
N ALA A 40 1.07 3.92 7.29
CA ALA A 40 0.78 3.44 5.96
C ALA A 40 2.04 3.01 5.23
N ASP A 41 1.86 2.21 4.18
CA ASP A 41 2.97 1.75 3.35
C ASP A 41 3.58 2.89 2.54
N ILE A 42 2.75 3.81 2.06
CA ILE A 42 3.18 4.95 1.26
C ILE A 42 2.37 6.16 1.68
N LYS A 43 3.05 7.29 1.84
CA LYS A 43 2.38 8.55 2.14
C LYS A 43 2.46 9.46 0.91
N LEU A 44 1.31 9.94 0.48
CA LEU A 44 1.21 10.92 -0.60
C LEU A 44 0.14 11.91 -0.18
N ASN A 45 0.55 12.94 0.56
CA ASN A 45 -0.36 13.87 1.20
C ASN A 45 -1.41 14.42 0.23
N PRO A 46 -2.70 14.38 0.55
CA PRO A 46 -3.30 14.00 1.83
C PRO A 46 -3.64 12.52 1.96
N TYR A 47 -3.06 11.67 1.15
CA TYR A 47 -3.44 10.25 1.09
C TYR A 47 -2.47 9.39 1.87
N SER A 48 -3.04 8.40 2.55
CA SER A 48 -2.31 7.39 3.30
C SER A 48 -2.63 6.07 2.60
N ILE A 49 -1.63 5.47 1.97
CA ILE A 49 -1.84 4.36 1.03
C ILE A 49 -1.37 3.06 1.64
N GLU A 50 -2.28 2.09 1.67
CA GLU A 50 -2.00 0.72 2.08
C GLU A 50 -1.91 -0.14 0.83
N VAL A 51 -0.83 -0.88 0.65
CA VAL A 51 -0.60 -1.68 -0.55
C VAL A 51 -0.72 -3.15 -0.19
N LYS A 52 -1.58 -3.87 -0.91
CA LYS A 52 -1.81 -5.30 -0.69
C LYS A 52 -1.62 -6.06 -1.99
N ARG A 53 -0.54 -6.82 -2.08
CA ARG A 53 -0.31 -7.70 -3.21
C ARG A 53 -0.34 -9.13 -2.70
N ARG A 54 -1.33 -9.88 -3.14
CA ARG A 54 -1.61 -11.23 -2.64
C ARG A 54 -1.83 -12.19 -3.79
N ALA A 55 -1.78 -13.49 -3.50
CA ALA A 55 -2.15 -14.48 -4.49
C ALA A 55 -3.62 -14.31 -4.89
N ALA A 56 -4.47 -13.97 -3.92
CA ALA A 56 -5.88 -13.70 -4.14
C ALA A 56 -6.30 -12.54 -3.26
N ILE A 57 -7.35 -11.85 -3.69
CA ILE A 57 -7.90 -10.73 -2.91
C ILE A 57 -8.55 -11.29 -1.65
N GLY A 58 -8.18 -10.74 -0.52
CA GLY A 58 -8.71 -11.15 0.77
C GLY A 58 -9.85 -10.25 1.24
N ASN A 59 -9.89 -10.00 2.54
CA ASN A 59 -10.94 -9.18 3.13
C ASN A 59 -10.63 -7.70 2.96
N ILE A 60 -11.25 -7.10 1.96
CA ILE A 60 -11.02 -5.71 1.61
C ILE A 60 -11.40 -4.77 2.75
N TYR A 61 -12.46 -5.11 3.49
CA TYR A 61 -12.92 -4.27 4.59
C TYR A 61 -11.89 -4.22 5.72
N GLU A 62 -11.25 -5.35 6.02
CA GLU A 62 -10.16 -5.36 7.00
C GLU A 62 -9.00 -4.48 6.54
N TRP A 63 -8.67 -4.57 5.26
CA TRP A 63 -7.59 -3.75 4.70
C TRP A 63 -7.94 -2.27 4.79
N MET A 64 -9.19 -1.94 4.57
CA MET A 64 -9.66 -0.55 4.67
C MET A 64 -9.57 -0.05 6.11
N ASP A 65 -9.93 -0.89 7.06
CA ASP A 65 -9.78 -0.57 8.48
C ASP A 65 -8.32 -0.32 8.82
N GLN A 66 -7.44 -1.18 8.32
CA GLN A 66 -6.01 -1.02 8.54
C GLN A 66 -5.50 0.31 7.96
N ALA A 67 -5.95 0.64 6.75
CA ALA A 67 -5.56 1.89 6.12
C ALA A 67 -6.05 3.10 6.91
N SER A 68 -7.29 3.02 7.39
CA SER A 68 -7.86 4.10 8.21
C SER A 68 -7.08 4.29 9.50
N ASN A 69 -6.71 3.19 10.14
CA ASN A 69 -5.97 3.25 11.40
C ASN A 69 -4.57 3.80 11.20
N GLY A 70 -4.03 3.72 10.00
CA GLY A 70 -2.70 4.26 9.70
C GLY A 70 -2.70 5.72 9.30
N CYS A 71 -3.88 6.36 9.23
CA CYS A 71 -3.97 7.76 8.84
C CYS A 71 -3.68 8.69 10.01
N ASP A 72 -2.98 9.78 9.71
CA ASP A 72 -2.88 10.90 10.62
C ASP A 72 -4.09 11.80 10.41
N PRO A 73 -4.36 12.73 11.36
CA PRO A 73 -5.50 13.64 11.20
C PRO A 73 -5.43 14.39 9.87
N GLY A 74 -6.54 14.41 9.16
CA GLY A 74 -6.64 15.10 7.88
C GLY A 74 -6.24 14.25 6.69
N GLU A 75 -5.72 13.04 6.91
CA GLU A 75 -5.38 12.16 5.80
C GLU A 75 -6.55 11.30 5.39
N ARG A 76 -6.50 10.84 4.14
CA ARG A 76 -7.54 9.98 3.59
C ARG A 76 -6.95 8.61 3.29
N PRO A 77 -7.60 7.53 3.72
CA PRO A 77 -7.07 6.20 3.47
C PRO A 77 -7.36 5.72 2.05
N ILE A 78 -6.39 5.05 1.47
CA ILE A 78 -6.55 4.40 0.18
C ILE A 78 -5.95 3.00 0.31
N VAL A 79 -6.69 1.99 -0.15
CA VAL A 79 -6.15 0.65 -0.29
C VAL A 79 -5.94 0.40 -1.77
N VAL A 80 -4.72 0.04 -2.15
CA VAL A 80 -4.45 -0.45 -3.50
C VAL A 80 -4.12 -1.92 -3.37
N CYS A 81 -4.80 -2.74 -4.14
CA CYS A 81 -4.61 -4.17 -4.01
C CYS A 81 -4.58 -4.85 -5.37
N ARG A 82 -3.92 -6.00 -5.40
CA ARG A 82 -3.75 -6.77 -6.63
C ARG A 82 -3.61 -8.23 -6.30
N ALA A 83 -4.38 -9.08 -6.99
CA ALA A 83 -4.15 -10.51 -6.97
C ALA A 83 -3.12 -10.85 -8.03
N ASP A 84 -2.50 -12.02 -7.91
CA ASP A 84 -1.53 -12.46 -8.90
C ASP A 84 -2.16 -12.48 -10.29
N ARG A 85 -1.46 -11.92 -11.28
CA ARG A 85 -1.88 -11.87 -12.68
C ARG A 85 -3.11 -11.01 -12.92
N LYS A 86 -3.47 -10.14 -11.98
CA LYS A 86 -4.62 -9.24 -12.10
C LYS A 86 -4.15 -7.79 -12.06
N GLU A 87 -5.06 -6.91 -12.45
CA GLU A 87 -4.78 -5.48 -12.43
C GLU A 87 -4.83 -4.93 -11.01
N TRP A 88 -4.19 -3.80 -10.82
CA TRP A 88 -4.30 -3.08 -9.56
C TRP A 88 -5.69 -2.49 -9.41
N LEU A 89 -6.23 -2.58 -8.19
CA LEU A 89 -7.50 -1.98 -7.80
C LEU A 89 -7.24 -0.96 -6.69
N ALA A 90 -8.07 0.05 -6.65
CA ALA A 90 -7.95 1.07 -5.60
C ALA A 90 -9.32 1.43 -5.03
#